data_5dbf127bea9a9053f20918392f9792cc
#
_entry.id   5dbf127bea9a9053f20918392f9792cc
#
_cell.length_a   1.000
_cell.length_b   1.000
_cell.length_c   1.000
_cell.angle_alpha   90.00
_cell.angle_beta   90.00
_cell.angle_gamma   90.00
#
_symmetry.space_group_name_H-M   'P 1'
#
loop_
_entity.id
_entity.type
_entity.pdbx_description
1 polymer ?
#
loop_
_entity_poly.entity_id
_entity_poly.type
_entity_poly.pdbx_seq_one_letter_code
_entity_poly.pdbx_strand_id
1 'polypeptide(L)'
;MRIIKEIEFEKAVKEAKGVVLVDFFTEWCGYCELLVPELEQAEKEVEGLTVVKVDAEEAPYLMDEYNIEFFPLMLLFKDGKLVDHIDGYVKKDIIVKKVKEYM
;
A
#
# COMPACT_ATOMS: atom_id res chain seq x y z
N MET A 1 -0.95 -6.84 8.61
CA MET A 1 -1.21 -6.58 7.16
C MET A 1 -1.30 -7.87 6.39
N ARG A 2 -2.11 -7.89 5.36
CA ARG A 2 -2.33 -9.11 4.60
C ARG A 2 -2.14 -8.87 3.10
N ILE A 3 -1.86 -9.95 2.39
CA ILE A 3 -1.78 -9.91 0.93
C ILE A 3 -3.19 -10.14 0.41
N ILE A 4 -3.67 -9.24 -0.46
CA ILE A 4 -4.98 -9.38 -1.09
C ILE A 4 -4.82 -9.69 -2.56
N LYS A 5 -5.82 -10.36 -3.13
CA LYS A 5 -5.86 -10.65 -4.55
C LYS A 5 -6.50 -9.49 -5.30
N GLU A 6 -6.25 -9.43 -6.59
CA GLU A 6 -6.82 -8.38 -7.43
C GLU A 6 -8.34 -8.28 -7.30
N ILE A 7 -9.02 -9.41 -7.27
CA ILE A 7 -10.48 -9.44 -7.16
C ILE A 7 -10.98 -8.89 -5.83
N GLU A 8 -10.14 -8.89 -4.80
CA GLU A 8 -10.49 -8.37 -3.48
C GLU A 8 -10.31 -6.86 -3.36
N PHE A 9 -9.64 -6.24 -4.33
CA PHE A 9 -9.26 -4.83 -4.24
C PHE A 9 -10.45 -3.90 -4.07
N GLU A 10 -11.49 -4.11 -4.84
CA GLU A 10 -12.68 -3.28 -4.76
C GLU A 10 -13.23 -3.23 -3.33
N LYS A 11 -13.42 -4.39 -2.74
CA LYS A 11 -13.99 -4.48 -1.40
C LYS A 11 -13.02 -4.06 -0.30
N ALA A 12 -11.77 -4.50 -0.41
CA ALA A 12 -10.79 -4.26 0.65
C ALA A 12 -10.26 -2.84 0.67
N VAL A 13 -10.28 -2.14 -0.47
CA VAL A 13 -9.69 -0.81 -0.59
C VAL A 13 -10.73 0.23 -0.99
N LYS A 14 -11.43 0.02 -2.09
CA LYS A 14 -12.32 1.06 -2.64
C LYS A 14 -13.61 1.24 -1.85
N GLU A 15 -14.07 0.17 -1.21
CA GLU A 15 -15.27 0.25 -0.36
C GLU A 15 -14.91 0.44 1.12
N ALA A 16 -13.65 0.44 1.45
CA ALA A 16 -13.20 0.60 2.83
C ALA A 16 -13.32 2.03 3.29
N LYS A 17 -13.67 2.21 4.55
CA LYS A 17 -13.65 3.52 5.18
C LYS A 17 -12.32 3.75 5.86
N GLY A 18 -11.92 5.03 5.95
CA GLY A 18 -10.66 5.40 6.57
C GLY A 18 -9.50 5.27 5.62
N VAL A 19 -8.31 5.18 6.18
CA VAL A 19 -7.06 5.22 5.42
C VAL A 19 -6.54 3.81 5.19
N VAL A 20 -6.30 3.48 3.91
CA VAL A 20 -5.72 2.19 3.50
C VAL A 20 -4.46 2.48 2.68
N LEU A 21 -3.36 1.88 3.09
CA LEU A 21 -2.11 1.96 2.34
C LEU A 21 -1.92 0.64 1.62
N VAL A 22 -1.77 0.70 0.30
CA VAL A 22 -1.63 -0.47 -0.55
C VAL A 22 -0.20 -0.56 -1.05
N ASP A 23 0.51 -1.62 -0.68
CA ASP A 23 1.87 -1.87 -1.10
C ASP A 23 1.89 -2.84 -2.28
N PHE A 24 2.32 -2.36 -3.44
CA PHE A 24 2.51 -3.21 -4.62
C PHE A 24 3.94 -3.72 -4.63
N PHE A 25 4.09 -5.03 -4.70
CA PHE A 25 5.40 -5.67 -4.61
C PHE A 25 5.55 -6.77 -5.66
N THR A 26 6.78 -7.26 -5.82
CA THR A 26 7.05 -8.49 -6.57
C THR A 26 7.87 -9.40 -5.68
N GLU A 27 7.86 -10.70 -5.98
CA GLU A 27 8.58 -11.70 -5.17
C GLU A 27 10.10 -11.54 -5.23
N TRP A 28 10.62 -10.90 -6.25
CA TRP A 28 12.07 -10.77 -6.45
C TRP A 28 12.60 -9.37 -6.17
N CYS A 29 11.86 -8.60 -5.46
CA CYS A 29 12.22 -7.22 -5.15
C CYS A 29 12.82 -7.15 -3.74
N GLY A 30 14.12 -6.95 -3.65
CA GLY A 30 14.80 -6.87 -2.36
C GLY A 30 14.33 -5.69 -1.51
N TYR A 31 14.08 -4.55 -2.15
CA TYR A 31 13.59 -3.37 -1.43
C TYR A 31 12.15 -3.57 -0.95
N CYS A 32 11.37 -4.40 -1.65
CA CYS A 32 10.01 -4.73 -1.19
C CYS A 32 10.09 -5.51 0.12
N GLU A 33 11.04 -6.43 0.24
CA GLU A 33 11.24 -7.20 1.47
C GLU A 33 11.70 -6.30 2.62
N LEU A 34 12.61 -5.37 2.33
CA LEU A 34 13.09 -4.43 3.35
C LEU A 34 11.99 -3.50 3.85
N LEU A 35 10.99 -3.26 3.01
CA LEU A 35 9.88 -2.38 3.35
C LEU A 35 8.89 -3.03 4.33
N VAL A 36 8.80 -4.37 4.35
CA VAL A 36 7.83 -5.08 5.18
C VAL A 36 7.88 -4.68 6.65
N PRO A 37 9.04 -4.71 7.34
CA PRO A 37 9.04 -4.31 8.75
C PRO A 37 8.69 -2.83 8.96
N GLU A 38 9.01 -1.97 8.00
CA GLU A 38 8.65 -0.55 8.09
C GLU A 38 7.13 -0.38 8.03
N LEU A 39 6.47 -1.13 7.13
CA LEU A 39 5.02 -1.12 7.01
C LEU A 39 4.34 -1.69 8.24
N GLU A 40 4.86 -2.79 8.78
CA GLU A 40 4.30 -3.41 9.97
C GLU A 40 4.34 -2.45 11.16
N GLN A 41 5.45 -1.75 11.33
CA GLN A 41 5.59 -0.79 12.42
C GLN A 41 4.68 0.41 12.22
N ALA A 42 4.56 0.90 11.00
CA ALA A 42 3.67 2.02 10.70
C ALA A 42 2.22 1.66 11.02
N GLU A 43 1.81 0.45 10.64
CA GLU A 43 0.43 -0.01 10.91
C GLU A 43 0.14 -0.08 12.41
N LYS A 44 1.13 -0.53 13.19
CA LYS A 44 0.96 -0.59 14.64
C LYS A 44 0.95 0.79 15.28
N GLU A 45 1.73 1.70 14.73
CA GLU A 45 1.93 3.03 15.32
C GLU A 45 0.78 3.99 15.02
N VAL A 46 0.13 3.83 13.87
CA VAL A 46 -0.93 4.73 13.44
C VAL A 46 -2.28 4.04 13.60
N GLU A 47 -3.00 4.41 14.64
CA GLU A 47 -4.33 3.87 14.87
C GLU A 47 -5.26 4.28 13.73
N GLY A 48 -6.02 3.30 13.21
CA GLY A 48 -6.93 3.55 12.10
C GLY A 48 -6.33 3.31 10.73
N LEU A 49 -5.03 3.05 10.64
CA LEU A 49 -4.40 2.72 9.37
C LEU A 49 -4.52 1.24 9.07
N THR A 50 -4.95 0.90 7.87
CA THR A 50 -4.94 -0.47 7.36
C THR A 50 -3.89 -0.56 6.26
N VAL A 51 -3.03 -1.57 6.33
CA VAL A 51 -2.04 -1.82 5.29
C VAL A 51 -2.35 -3.15 4.62
N VAL A 52 -2.43 -3.15 3.30
CA VAL A 52 -2.60 -4.37 2.51
C VAL A 52 -1.51 -4.42 1.45
N LYS A 53 -1.19 -5.63 0.99
CA LYS A 53 -0.16 -5.85 -0.02
C LYS A 53 -0.79 -6.52 -1.24
N VAL A 54 -0.31 -6.15 -2.42
CA VAL A 54 -0.76 -6.74 -3.68
C VAL A 54 0.47 -7.22 -4.45
N ASP A 55 0.47 -8.50 -4.82
CA ASP A 55 1.51 -9.04 -5.69
C ASP A 55 1.22 -8.55 -7.11
N ALA A 56 2.11 -7.71 -7.62
CA ALA A 56 1.92 -7.06 -8.91
C ALA A 56 1.77 -8.06 -10.07
N GLU A 57 2.46 -9.18 -9.99
CA GLU A 57 2.41 -10.17 -11.05
C GLU A 57 1.06 -10.88 -11.13
N GLU A 58 0.30 -10.84 -10.05
CA GLU A 58 -1.03 -11.44 -10.01
C GLU A 58 -2.15 -10.39 -10.10
N ALA A 59 -1.80 -9.15 -10.43
CA ALA A 59 -2.76 -8.05 -10.49
C ALA A 59 -2.57 -7.18 -11.74
N PRO A 60 -2.64 -7.79 -12.94
CA PRO A 60 -2.37 -7.05 -14.17
C PRO A 60 -3.33 -5.89 -14.45
N TYR A 61 -4.60 -6.01 -14.06
CA TYR A 61 -5.55 -4.92 -14.28
C TYR A 61 -5.26 -3.73 -13.37
N LEU A 62 -4.86 -3.99 -12.12
CA LEU A 62 -4.49 -2.90 -11.21
C LEU A 62 -3.22 -2.20 -11.65
N MET A 63 -2.25 -2.99 -12.14
CA MET A 63 -1.00 -2.44 -12.66
C MET A 63 -1.27 -1.45 -13.79
N ASP A 64 -2.17 -1.83 -14.70
CA ASP A 64 -2.54 -1.00 -15.82
C ASP A 64 -3.35 0.21 -15.38
N GLU A 65 -4.33 0.00 -14.51
CA GLU A 65 -5.21 1.07 -14.03
C GLU A 65 -4.44 2.21 -13.35
N TYR A 66 -3.44 1.85 -12.53
CA TYR A 66 -2.68 2.84 -11.77
C TYR A 66 -1.30 3.15 -12.36
N ASN A 67 -1.02 2.67 -13.56
CA ASN A 67 0.26 2.89 -14.25
C ASN A 67 1.47 2.55 -13.38
N ILE A 68 1.44 1.38 -12.76
CA ILE A 68 2.51 0.97 -11.84
C ILE A 68 3.66 0.37 -12.64
N GLU A 69 4.84 0.98 -12.58
CA GLU A 69 6.00 0.62 -13.39
C GLU A 69 7.24 0.21 -12.58
N PHE A 70 7.23 0.42 -11.28
CA PHE A 70 8.38 0.08 -10.43
C PHE A 70 7.91 -0.34 -9.04
N PHE A 71 8.82 -0.99 -8.29
CA PHE A 71 8.49 -1.56 -6.99
C PHE A 71 9.57 -1.27 -5.96
N PRO A 72 9.22 -1.14 -4.66
CA PRO A 72 7.85 -1.11 -4.17
C PRO A 72 7.18 0.22 -4.50
N LEU A 73 5.88 0.19 -4.66
CA LEU A 73 5.08 1.40 -4.84
C LEU A 73 3.90 1.31 -3.90
N MET A 74 3.71 2.34 -3.09
CA MET A 74 2.59 2.40 -2.17
C MET A 74 1.57 3.43 -2.64
N LEU A 75 0.30 3.04 -2.68
CA LEU A 75 -0.80 3.95 -2.98
C LEU A 75 -1.61 4.16 -1.71
N LEU A 76 -1.94 5.40 -1.42
CA LEU A 76 -2.70 5.75 -0.22
C LEU A 76 -4.11 6.12 -0.60
N PHE A 77 -5.07 5.42 0.00
CA PHE A 77 -6.50 5.65 -0.23
C PHE A 77 -7.15 6.15 1.05
N LYS A 78 -8.08 7.08 0.89
CA LYS A 78 -8.93 7.52 2.00
C LYS A 78 -10.38 7.43 1.57
N ASP A 79 -11.17 6.66 2.33
CA ASP A 79 -12.58 6.41 2.02
C ASP A 79 -12.76 5.97 0.56
N GLY A 80 -11.87 5.10 0.12
CA GLY A 80 -11.91 4.50 -1.21
C GLY A 80 -11.33 5.33 -2.35
N LYS A 81 -10.82 6.52 -2.05
CA LYS A 81 -10.27 7.41 -3.07
C LYS A 81 -8.75 7.48 -2.97
N LEU A 82 -8.07 7.40 -4.09
CA LEU A 82 -6.61 7.57 -4.15
C LEU A 82 -6.28 9.02 -3.83
N VAL A 83 -5.50 9.22 -2.76
CA VAL A 83 -5.15 10.58 -2.31
C VAL A 83 -3.66 10.88 -2.39
N ASP A 84 -2.79 9.86 -2.37
CA ASP A 84 -1.35 10.09 -2.41
C ASP A 84 -0.61 8.79 -2.75
N HIS A 85 0.70 8.86 -2.90
CA HIS A 85 1.55 7.70 -3.16
C HIS A 85 2.91 7.90 -2.50
N ILE A 86 3.62 6.78 -2.33
CA ILE A 86 5.00 6.79 -1.85
C ILE A 86 5.79 5.88 -2.78
N ASP A 87 6.81 6.42 -3.41
CA ASP A 87 7.62 5.72 -4.41
C ASP A 87 8.86 5.09 -3.78
N GLY A 88 9.00 3.79 -3.96
CA GLY A 88 10.20 3.09 -3.52
C GLY A 88 10.25 2.82 -2.02
N TYR A 89 11.41 2.35 -1.59
CA TYR A 89 11.64 2.03 -0.17
C TYR A 89 11.83 3.31 0.63
N VAL A 90 11.13 3.40 1.76
CA VAL A 90 11.31 4.49 2.72
C VAL A 90 11.26 3.92 4.13
N LYS A 91 11.80 4.67 5.08
CA LYS A 91 11.72 4.32 6.48
C LYS A 91 10.32 4.57 7.04
N LYS A 92 10.01 3.87 8.13
CA LYS A 92 8.72 3.98 8.81
C LYS A 92 8.28 5.42 9.04
N ASP A 93 9.19 6.29 9.48
CA ASP A 93 8.85 7.67 9.81
C ASP A 93 8.28 8.44 8.63
N ILE A 94 8.76 8.16 7.43
CA ILE A 94 8.25 8.79 6.21
C ILE A 94 6.83 8.30 5.93
N ILE A 95 6.59 6.99 6.11
CA ILE A 95 5.26 6.41 5.93
C ILE A 95 4.27 7.03 6.90
N VAL A 96 4.64 7.07 8.19
CA VAL A 96 3.78 7.61 9.24
C VAL A 96 3.43 9.07 8.97
N LYS A 97 4.43 9.87 8.59
CA LYS A 97 4.20 11.28 8.29
C LYS A 97 3.21 11.46 7.14
N LYS A 98 3.41 10.72 6.06
CA LYS A 98 2.53 10.82 4.90
C LYS A 98 1.10 10.41 5.24
N VAL A 99 0.96 9.29 5.92
CA VAL A 99 -0.35 8.76 6.30
C VAL A 99 -1.11 9.74 7.20
N LYS A 100 -0.40 10.33 8.16
CA LYS A 100 -1.03 11.27 9.11
C LYS A 100 -1.56 12.55 8.46
N GLU A 101 -1.07 12.88 7.28
CA GLU A 101 -1.59 14.03 6.53
C GLU A 101 -3.07 13.82 6.14
N TYR A 102 -3.53 12.57 6.12
CA TYR A 102 -4.88 12.22 5.69
C TYR A 102 -5.75 11.61 6.80
N MET A 103 -5.22 11.54 8.01
CA MET A 103 -5.96 10.96 9.16
C MET A 103 -6.92 11.98 9.81
#